data_133f990ee7ff51e30389573d8375e4bc
#
_entry.id   133f990ee7ff51e30389573d8375e4bc
#
_cell.length_a   1.000
_cell.length_b   1.000
_cell.length_c   1.000
_cell.angle_alpha   90.00
_cell.angle_beta   90.00
_cell.angle_gamma   90.00
#
_symmetry.space_group_name_H-M   'P 1'
#
loop_
_entity.id
_entity.type
_entity.pdbx_description
1 polymer ?
#
loop_
_entity_poly.entity_id
_entity_poly.type
_entity_poly.pdbx_seq_one_letter_code
_entity_poly.pdbx_strand_id
1 'polypeptide(L)'
;MGSAAKAEIAAAYMTAREAVPIRTTLEELGHPQSPTPIQTDNSTCAGFANDTIKQKRTKSIDMNHYWLQDRTELGQFLVYWRARGLNLADYHTKHHSPAHHVTSRPTYLYEDKIQLANLIVQSLQRGCDNIPPKAG
;
A
#
# COMPACT_ATOMS: atom_id res chain seq x y z
N MET A 1 -0.69 26.26 8.54
CA MET A 1 -0.42 24.93 8.00
C MET A 1 0.83 24.95 7.15
N GLY A 2 1.79 24.10 7.45
CA GLY A 2 3.03 24.06 6.69
C GLY A 2 2.83 23.58 5.25
N SER A 3 3.71 23.98 4.35
CA SER A 3 3.71 23.55 2.93
C SER A 3 3.77 22.02 2.77
N ALA A 4 4.38 21.30 3.72
CA ALA A 4 4.50 19.85 3.70
C ALA A 4 3.13 19.12 3.79
N ALA A 5 2.24 19.55 4.70
CA ALA A 5 0.91 18.93 4.80
C ALA A 5 0.07 19.12 3.53
N LYS A 6 0.23 20.28 2.87
CA LYS A 6 -0.43 20.56 1.59
C LYS A 6 0.08 19.64 0.47
N ALA A 7 1.37 19.43 0.41
CA ALA A 7 1.99 18.55 -0.58
C ALA A 7 1.54 17.09 -0.38
N GLU A 8 1.44 16.64 0.87
CA GLU A 8 0.96 15.30 1.20
C GLU A 8 -0.53 15.08 0.83
N ILE A 9 -1.39 16.07 1.09
CA ILE A 9 -2.81 15.99 0.68
C ILE A 9 -2.91 15.96 -0.85
N ALA A 10 -2.13 16.79 -1.55
CA ALA A 10 -2.10 16.78 -3.01
C ALA A 10 -1.61 15.43 -3.57
N ALA A 11 -0.57 14.85 -2.97
CA ALA A 11 -0.05 13.53 -3.35
C ALA A 11 -1.08 12.43 -3.11
N ALA A 12 -1.75 12.42 -1.96
CA ALA A 12 -2.83 11.48 -1.65
C ALA A 12 -4.01 11.61 -2.63
N TYR A 13 -4.40 12.84 -2.97
CA TYR A 13 -5.42 13.10 -3.98
C TYR A 13 -5.02 12.56 -5.35
N MET A 14 -3.81 12.84 -5.82
CA MET A 14 -3.33 12.34 -7.12
C MET A 14 -3.30 10.81 -7.15
N THR A 15 -2.80 10.17 -6.10
CA THR A 15 -2.78 8.72 -5.97
C THR A 15 -4.20 8.14 -6.02
N ALA A 16 -5.14 8.71 -5.27
CA ALA A 16 -6.52 8.28 -5.28
C ALA A 16 -7.18 8.46 -6.65
N ARG A 17 -6.91 9.59 -7.32
CA ARG A 17 -7.45 9.88 -8.65
C ARG A 17 -6.99 8.86 -9.69
N GLU A 18 -5.73 8.45 -9.66
CA GLU A 18 -5.21 7.41 -10.56
C GLU A 18 -5.74 6.00 -10.19
N ALA A 19 -6.05 5.75 -8.93
CA ALA A 19 -6.59 4.47 -8.49
C ALA A 19 -8.07 4.26 -8.85
N VAL A 20 -8.87 5.33 -8.98
CA VAL A 20 -10.32 5.22 -9.30
C VAL A 20 -10.58 4.46 -10.61
N PRO A 21 -9.98 4.81 -11.76
CA PRO A 21 -10.24 4.08 -13.01
C PRO A 21 -9.80 2.61 -12.92
N ILE A 22 -8.70 2.32 -12.19
CA ILE A 22 -8.24 0.93 -11.98
C ILE A 22 -9.27 0.16 -11.19
N ARG A 23 -9.79 0.72 -10.09
CA ARG A 23 -10.87 0.13 -9.30
C ARG A 23 -12.11 -0.15 -10.13
N THR A 24 -12.58 0.87 -10.87
CA THR A 24 -13.76 0.77 -11.72
C THR A 24 -13.60 -0.35 -12.76
N THR A 25 -12.45 -0.41 -13.42
CA THR A 25 -12.17 -1.47 -14.40
C THR A 25 -12.20 -2.86 -13.77
N LEU A 26 -11.62 -3.03 -12.59
CA LEU A 26 -11.65 -4.32 -11.87
C LEU A 26 -13.07 -4.71 -11.47
N GLU A 27 -13.87 -3.76 -11.01
CA GLU A 27 -15.29 -4.00 -10.65
C GLU A 27 -16.12 -4.39 -11.89
N GLU A 28 -15.94 -3.71 -13.02
CA GLU A 28 -16.58 -4.03 -14.30
C GLU A 28 -16.17 -5.41 -14.84
N LEU A 29 -14.94 -5.84 -14.56
CA LEU A 29 -14.45 -7.20 -14.87
C LEU A 29 -15.00 -8.27 -13.90
N GLY A 30 -15.83 -7.92 -12.93
CA GLY A 30 -16.43 -8.84 -11.98
C GLY A 30 -15.58 -9.10 -10.73
N HIS A 31 -14.59 -8.26 -10.45
CA HIS A 31 -13.74 -8.32 -9.25
C HIS A 31 -14.12 -7.23 -8.23
N PRO A 32 -15.03 -7.51 -7.28
CA PRO A 32 -15.43 -6.55 -6.25
C PRO A 32 -14.22 -6.01 -5.49
N GLN A 33 -14.15 -4.70 -5.32
CA GLN A 33 -13.03 -4.01 -4.69
C GLN A 33 -13.40 -3.56 -3.28
N SER A 34 -12.73 -4.09 -2.26
CA SER A 34 -12.73 -3.53 -0.91
C SER A 34 -12.10 -2.12 -0.92
N PRO A 35 -12.29 -1.30 0.14
CA PRO A 35 -11.63 0.00 0.23
C PRO A 35 -10.13 -0.11 0.00
N THR A 36 -9.60 0.66 -0.95
CA THR A 36 -8.17 0.63 -1.28
C THR A 36 -7.39 1.38 -0.21
N PRO A 37 -6.42 0.75 0.48
CA PRO A 37 -5.64 1.42 1.49
C PRO A 37 -4.66 2.42 0.86
N ILE A 38 -4.67 3.66 1.33
CA ILE A 38 -3.70 4.71 0.99
C ILE A 38 -2.91 5.05 2.25
N GLN A 39 -1.62 4.76 2.22
CA GLN A 39 -0.71 5.05 3.32
C GLN A 39 -0.16 6.47 3.20
N THR A 40 -0.14 7.20 4.31
CA THR A 40 0.57 8.49 4.44
C THR A 40 1.44 8.48 5.70
N ASP A 41 2.58 9.18 5.66
CA ASP A 41 3.41 9.41 6.83
C ASP A 41 3.04 10.71 7.57
N ASN A 42 2.02 11.41 7.09
CA ASN A 42 1.50 12.63 7.69
C ASN A 42 0.15 12.38 8.38
N SER A 43 0.16 12.39 9.72
CA SER A 43 -1.05 12.17 10.53
C SER A 43 -2.16 13.21 10.27
N THR A 44 -1.77 14.44 9.92
CA THR A 44 -2.70 15.50 9.55
C THR A 44 -3.44 15.17 8.25
N CYS A 45 -2.75 14.61 7.26
CA CYS A 45 -3.36 14.17 6.01
C CYS A 45 -4.38 13.04 6.25
N ALA A 46 -4.02 12.04 7.04
CA ALA A 46 -4.95 10.97 7.42
C ALA A 46 -6.15 11.49 8.21
N GLY A 47 -5.93 12.41 9.14
CA GLY A 47 -6.99 13.05 9.93
C GLY A 47 -7.96 13.85 9.07
N PHE A 48 -7.48 14.54 8.05
CA PHE A 48 -8.33 15.28 7.12
C PHE A 48 -9.15 14.35 6.21
N ALA A 49 -8.53 13.31 5.67
CA ALA A 49 -9.24 12.38 4.80
C ALA A 49 -10.38 11.65 5.52
N ASN A 50 -10.23 11.41 6.82
CA ASN A 50 -11.21 10.73 7.67
C ASN A 50 -12.12 11.69 8.46
N ASP A 51 -12.15 12.96 8.12
CA ASP A 51 -12.94 14.05 8.79
C ASP A 51 -12.72 14.16 10.32
N THR A 52 -11.61 13.66 10.82
CA THR A 52 -11.27 13.76 12.25
C THR A 52 -10.65 15.12 12.61
N ILE A 53 -10.16 15.86 11.63
CA ILE A 53 -9.54 17.19 11.77
C ILE A 53 -10.21 18.15 10.80
N LYS A 54 -10.83 19.23 11.33
CA LYS A 54 -11.42 20.29 10.51
C LYS A 54 -10.39 21.34 10.12
N GLN A 55 -10.29 21.64 8.84
CA GLN A 55 -9.34 22.62 8.33
C GLN A 55 -9.93 24.04 8.32
N LYS A 56 -9.11 25.05 8.67
CA LYS A 56 -9.40 26.46 8.36
C LYS A 56 -9.27 26.70 6.86
N ARG A 57 -10.27 27.27 6.23
CA ARG A 57 -10.47 27.44 4.79
C ARG A 57 -9.27 28.05 4.06
N THR A 58 -8.76 27.33 3.03
CA THR A 58 -7.86 27.87 2.00
C THR A 58 -8.33 27.34 0.64
N LYS A 59 -8.84 28.21 -0.23
CA LYS A 59 -9.60 27.87 -1.45
C LYS A 59 -9.00 26.80 -2.39
N SER A 60 -7.69 26.71 -2.55
CA SER A 60 -7.08 25.79 -3.52
C SER A 60 -6.86 24.36 -3.01
N ILE A 61 -6.91 24.16 -1.69
CA ILE A 61 -6.74 22.83 -1.06
C ILE A 61 -8.11 22.20 -0.86
N ASP A 62 -9.14 23.02 -0.77
CA ASP A 62 -10.49 22.59 -0.42
C ASP A 62 -11.03 21.55 -1.43
N MET A 63 -10.84 21.74 -2.73
CA MET A 63 -11.38 20.82 -3.75
C MET A 63 -10.75 19.42 -3.68
N ASN A 64 -9.41 19.34 -3.63
CA ASN A 64 -8.70 18.06 -3.57
C ASN A 64 -8.99 17.31 -2.26
N HIS A 65 -9.09 18.09 -1.18
CA HIS A 65 -9.42 17.58 0.14
C HIS A 65 -10.85 17.04 0.21
N TYR A 66 -11.85 17.83 -0.20
CA TYR A 66 -13.24 17.40 -0.20
C TYR A 66 -13.48 16.20 -1.12
N TRP A 67 -12.83 16.17 -2.28
CA TRP A 67 -12.93 15.03 -3.17
C TRP A 67 -12.38 13.74 -2.54
N LEU A 68 -11.21 13.83 -1.88
CA LEU A 68 -10.61 12.67 -1.20
C LEU A 68 -11.48 12.20 -0.03
N GLN A 69 -12.02 13.14 0.75
CA GLN A 69 -12.93 12.86 1.86
C GLN A 69 -14.21 12.18 1.37
N ASP A 70 -14.84 12.72 0.34
CA ASP A 70 -16.03 12.15 -0.28
C ASP A 70 -15.81 10.69 -0.75
N ARG A 71 -14.67 10.42 -1.38
CA ARG A 71 -14.30 9.06 -1.82
C ARG A 71 -14.01 8.12 -0.65
N THR A 72 -13.50 8.64 0.44
CA THR A 72 -13.29 7.86 1.67
C THR A 72 -14.62 7.53 2.34
N GLU A 73 -15.54 8.50 2.41
CA GLU A 73 -16.90 8.28 2.93
C GLU A 73 -17.69 7.29 2.08
N LEU A 74 -17.52 7.30 0.76
CA LEU A 74 -18.10 6.31 -0.16
C LEU A 74 -17.48 4.91 -0.03
N GLY A 75 -16.48 4.72 0.84
CA GLY A 75 -15.82 3.45 1.06
C GLY A 75 -14.91 2.99 -0.07
N GLN A 76 -14.49 3.90 -0.97
CA GLN A 76 -13.55 3.57 -2.04
C GLN A 76 -12.11 3.52 -1.56
N PHE A 77 -11.76 4.34 -0.58
CA PHE A 77 -10.42 4.43 -0.01
C PHE A 77 -10.43 4.36 1.50
N LEU A 78 -9.33 3.86 2.06
CA LEU A 78 -9.01 3.91 3.48
C LEU A 78 -7.66 4.61 3.63
N VAL A 79 -7.68 5.88 4.03
CA VAL A 79 -6.44 6.64 4.28
C VAL A 79 -5.98 6.41 5.71
N TYR A 80 -4.76 5.90 5.88
CA TYR A 80 -4.23 5.60 7.20
C TYR A 80 -2.79 6.13 7.36
N TRP A 81 -2.46 6.49 8.60
CA TRP A 81 -1.13 6.90 8.95
C TRP A 81 -0.22 5.73 9.28
N ARG A 82 1.02 5.82 8.82
CA ARG A 82 2.08 4.91 9.22
C ARG A 82 3.41 5.64 9.33
N ALA A 83 4.24 5.25 10.30
CA ALA A 83 5.55 5.88 10.49
C ALA A 83 6.40 5.79 9.22
N ARG A 84 7.14 6.87 8.92
CA ARG A 84 7.96 7.03 7.71
C ARG A 84 8.92 5.85 7.47
N GLY A 85 9.55 5.31 8.52
CA GLY A 85 10.46 4.17 8.39
C GLY A 85 9.83 2.87 7.87
N LEU A 86 8.50 2.80 7.86
CA LEU A 86 7.72 1.66 7.36
C LEU A 86 7.05 1.97 6.01
N ASN A 87 7.35 3.12 5.41
CA ASN A 87 6.80 3.52 4.12
C ASN A 87 7.57 2.86 2.98
N LEU A 88 6.97 1.84 2.36
CA LEU A 88 7.57 1.10 1.26
C LEU A 88 7.80 1.96 0.00
N ALA A 89 7.01 3.02 -0.20
CA ALA A 89 7.18 3.93 -1.33
C ALA A 89 8.51 4.71 -1.28
N ASP A 90 9.08 4.91 -0.11
CA ASP A 90 10.39 5.56 0.06
C ASP A 90 11.52 4.82 -0.65
N TYR A 91 11.38 3.50 -0.85
CA TYR A 91 12.37 2.70 -1.57
C TYR A 91 12.63 3.21 -2.99
N HIS A 92 11.60 3.68 -3.69
CA HIS A 92 11.71 4.17 -5.07
C HIS A 92 12.11 5.64 -5.19
N THR A 93 11.99 6.40 -4.10
CA THR A 93 12.16 7.87 -4.13
C THR A 93 13.41 8.35 -3.40
N LYS A 94 14.13 7.47 -2.71
CA LYS A 94 15.32 7.80 -1.92
C LYS A 94 16.49 6.91 -2.27
N HIS A 95 17.68 7.45 -2.01
CA HIS A 95 18.91 6.68 -2.09
C HIS A 95 19.08 5.82 -0.83
N HIS A 96 19.41 4.55 -1.00
CA HIS A 96 19.52 3.58 0.09
C HIS A 96 20.88 2.87 0.07
N SER A 97 21.29 2.36 1.23
CA SER A 97 22.47 1.52 1.34
C SER A 97 22.28 0.16 0.66
N PRO A 98 23.37 -0.52 0.22
CA PRO A 98 23.28 -1.86 -0.36
C PRO A 98 22.56 -2.87 0.53
N ALA A 99 22.77 -2.80 1.85
CA ALA A 99 22.09 -3.67 2.82
C ALA A 99 20.57 -3.48 2.81
N HIS A 100 20.10 -2.22 2.68
CA HIS A 100 18.68 -1.92 2.59
C HIS A 100 18.06 -2.48 1.30
N HIS A 101 18.79 -2.42 0.17
CA HIS A 101 18.32 -3.02 -1.09
C HIS A 101 18.11 -4.53 -0.96
N VAL A 102 19.04 -5.24 -0.35
CA VAL A 102 18.94 -6.69 -0.11
C VAL A 102 17.71 -7.01 0.74
N THR A 103 17.48 -6.25 1.81
CA THR A 103 16.34 -6.44 2.71
C THR A 103 14.98 -6.10 2.07
N SER A 104 14.94 -5.06 1.23
CA SER A 104 13.68 -4.57 0.62
C SER A 104 13.33 -5.31 -0.67
N ARG A 105 14.31 -5.90 -1.34
CA ARG A 105 14.17 -6.60 -2.63
C ARG A 105 13.04 -7.64 -2.63
N PRO A 106 12.89 -8.52 -1.63
CA PRO A 106 11.83 -9.52 -1.61
C PRO A 106 10.42 -8.93 -1.62
N THR A 107 10.25 -7.69 -1.19
CA THR A 107 8.96 -7.00 -1.18
C THR A 107 8.49 -6.64 -2.59
N TYR A 108 9.42 -6.38 -3.51
CA TYR A 108 9.14 -5.84 -4.85
C TYR A 108 9.39 -6.83 -5.99
N LEU A 109 10.22 -7.86 -5.77
CA LEU A 109 10.60 -8.82 -6.78
C LEU A 109 10.00 -10.20 -6.54
N TYR A 110 9.61 -10.82 -7.63
CA TYR A 110 8.93 -12.13 -7.63
C TYR A 110 9.89 -13.32 -7.39
N GLU A 111 11.22 -13.09 -7.48
CA GLU A 111 12.24 -14.14 -7.38
C GLU A 111 12.15 -14.98 -6.10
N ASP A 112 11.81 -14.32 -4.97
CA ASP A 112 11.74 -15.01 -3.68
C ASP A 112 10.54 -15.96 -3.56
N LYS A 113 9.47 -15.72 -4.31
CA LYS A 113 8.35 -16.68 -4.36
C LYS A 113 8.72 -17.96 -5.07
N ILE A 114 9.60 -17.88 -6.05
CA ILE A 114 10.14 -19.07 -6.74
C ILE A 114 11.06 -19.84 -5.80
N GLN A 115 11.93 -19.16 -5.06
CA GLN A 115 12.78 -19.78 -4.06
C GLN A 115 11.96 -20.42 -2.93
N LEU A 116 10.94 -19.72 -2.42
CA LEU A 116 10.05 -20.25 -1.41
C LEU A 116 9.28 -21.47 -1.91
N ALA A 117 8.77 -21.43 -3.14
CA ALA A 117 8.11 -22.58 -3.77
C ALA A 117 9.09 -23.75 -3.91
N ASN A 118 10.33 -23.50 -4.35
CA ASN A 118 11.38 -24.53 -4.45
C ASN A 118 11.76 -25.10 -3.06
N LEU A 119 11.84 -24.28 -2.03
CA LEU A 119 12.07 -24.72 -0.65
C LEU A 119 10.93 -25.58 -0.13
N ILE A 120 9.69 -25.23 -0.42
CA ILE A 120 8.51 -26.02 -0.06
C ILE A 120 8.55 -27.37 -0.80
N VAL A 121 8.82 -27.37 -2.09
CA VAL A 121 8.94 -28.62 -2.88
C VAL A 121 10.05 -29.50 -2.32
N GLN A 122 11.23 -28.95 -2.02
CA GLN A 122 12.34 -29.68 -1.42
C GLN A 122 12.02 -30.23 -0.03
N SER A 123 11.25 -29.48 0.78
CA SER A 123 10.84 -29.95 2.12
C SER A 123 9.84 -31.11 2.03
N LEU A 124 8.94 -31.05 1.06
CA LEU A 124 7.99 -32.14 0.79
C LEU A 124 8.70 -33.39 0.27
N GLN A 125 9.69 -33.25 -0.63
CA GLN A 125 10.49 -34.36 -1.12
C GLN A 125 11.29 -35.04 0.00
N ARG A 126 11.95 -34.29 0.88
CA ARG A 126 12.65 -34.84 2.06
C ARG A 126 11.70 -35.54 3.02
N GLY A 127 10.44 -35.09 3.14
CA GLY A 127 9.42 -35.76 3.93
C GLY A 127 9.01 -37.13 3.35
N CYS A 128 9.04 -37.27 2.04
CA CYS A 128 8.75 -38.56 1.37
C CYS A 128 9.90 -39.59 1.50
N ASP A 129 11.15 -39.13 1.53
CA ASP A 129 12.32 -39.98 1.66
C ASP A 129 12.47 -40.61 3.06
N ASN A 130 11.77 -40.10 4.06
CA ASN A 130 11.77 -40.57 5.45
C ASN A 130 10.65 -41.58 5.77
N ILE A 131 9.89 -42.07 4.79
CA ILE A 131 8.90 -43.11 5.01
C ILE A 131 9.63 -44.44 4.99
N PRO A 132 9.72 -45.18 6.13
CA PRO A 132 10.35 -46.50 6.13
C PRO A 132 9.56 -47.42 5.22
N PRO A 133 10.25 -48.30 4.45
CA PRO A 133 9.56 -49.25 3.61
C PRO A 133 8.61 -50.09 4.46
N LYS A 134 7.35 -50.19 4.04
CA LYS A 134 6.39 -51.07 4.69
C LYS A 134 6.98 -52.46 4.70
N ALA A 135 7.24 -53.02 5.90
CA ALA A 135 7.58 -54.40 6.01
C ALA A 135 6.42 -55.24 5.45
N GLY A 136 6.71 -55.96 4.37
CA GLY A 136 5.78 -56.88 3.78
C GLY A 136 5.55 -58.14 4.63
#